data_a6a7bcc2eb6facb22ba4e434ee41a145
#
_entry.id   a6a7bcc2eb6facb22ba4e434ee41a145
#
_cell.length_a   1.000
_cell.length_b   1.000
_cell.length_c   1.000
_cell.angle_alpha   90.00
_cell.angle_beta   90.00
_cell.angle_gamma   90.00
#
_symmetry.space_group_name_H-M   'P 1'
#
loop_
_entity.id
_entity.type
_entity.pdbx_description
1 polymer ?
#
loop_
_entity_poly.entity_id
_entity_poly.type
_entity_poly.pdbx_seq_one_letter_code
_entity_poly.pdbx_strand_id
1 'polypeptide(L)'
;MKVTLDLSEYMLPKFYQTHFQRQLTRSQFLVLEIVLNLLSSEKQVRLERLARVFPYPITTESRRRKLQRFLDLPQLTLTCLWFPLITYWLTTYCQPGQKLSLAIDRSQWGAINVFMVSLIWERRAIPLSWSLLPKRGSSNLNEQIIAISAILPLFKDYKIIVLGDA
;
A
#
# COMPACT_ATOMS: atom_id res chain seq x y z
N MET A 1 -5.97 31.07 -17.65
CA MET A 1 -4.72 30.32 -17.95
C MET A 1 -4.97 28.84 -17.63
N LYS A 2 -5.14 27.98 -18.65
CA LYS A 2 -5.25 26.54 -18.43
C LYS A 2 -3.86 26.03 -18.08
N VAL A 3 -3.61 25.72 -16.83
CA VAL A 3 -2.42 24.95 -16.43
C VAL A 3 -2.63 23.55 -16.96
N THR A 4 -2.01 23.23 -18.06
CA THR A 4 -1.94 21.85 -18.56
C THR A 4 -0.95 21.14 -17.66
N LEU A 5 -1.46 20.27 -16.78
CA LEU A 5 -0.63 19.37 -15.99
C LEU A 5 0.06 18.42 -16.96
N ASP A 6 1.37 18.52 -17.05
CA ASP A 6 2.17 17.49 -17.72
C ASP A 6 2.18 16.26 -16.81
N LEU A 7 1.39 15.26 -17.18
CA LEU A 7 1.22 14.02 -16.41
C LEU A 7 2.23 12.94 -16.81
N SER A 8 3.13 13.23 -17.75
CA SER A 8 4.10 12.24 -18.24
C SER A 8 5.08 11.78 -17.14
N GLU A 9 5.39 12.67 -16.18
CA GLU A 9 6.24 12.35 -15.03
C GLU A 9 5.56 11.46 -13.96
N TYR A 10 4.23 11.29 -14.03
CA TYR A 10 3.44 10.60 -13.01
C TYR A 10 3.00 9.20 -13.41
N MET A 11 3.42 8.74 -14.59
CA MET A 11 2.94 7.48 -15.14
C MET A 11 3.45 6.27 -14.36
N LEU A 12 2.53 5.53 -13.79
CA LEU A 12 2.80 4.21 -13.23
C LEU A 12 3.17 3.21 -14.34
N PRO A 13 3.97 2.17 -14.06
CA PRO A 13 4.18 1.09 -15.01
C PRO A 13 2.87 0.52 -15.55
N LYS A 14 2.84 0.17 -16.83
CA LYS A 14 1.61 -0.19 -17.58
C LYS A 14 0.74 -1.25 -16.88
N PHE A 15 1.36 -2.20 -16.20
CA PHE A 15 0.63 -3.21 -15.44
C PHE A 15 -0.22 -2.58 -14.32
N TYR A 16 0.36 -1.72 -13.51
CA TYR A 16 -0.35 -1.02 -12.43
C TYR A 16 -1.48 -0.16 -12.98
N GLN A 17 -1.23 0.56 -14.09
CA GLN A 17 -2.26 1.35 -14.75
C GLN A 17 -3.47 0.50 -15.11
N THR A 18 -3.27 -0.61 -15.81
CA THR A 18 -4.36 -1.50 -16.25
C THR A 18 -5.16 -2.03 -15.06
N HIS A 19 -4.50 -2.42 -13.96
CA HIS A 19 -5.17 -2.93 -12.78
C HIS A 19 -5.98 -1.85 -12.09
N PHE A 20 -5.38 -0.70 -11.80
CA PHE A 20 -6.06 0.38 -11.07
C PHE A 20 -7.20 1.03 -11.87
N GLN A 21 -7.07 1.15 -13.18
CA GLN A 21 -8.12 1.69 -14.05
C GLN A 21 -9.38 0.81 -14.09
N ARG A 22 -9.28 -0.47 -13.74
CA ARG A 22 -10.45 -1.36 -13.60
C ARG A 22 -11.20 -1.14 -12.28
N GLN A 23 -10.51 -0.68 -11.25
CA GLN A 23 -11.04 -0.54 -9.89
C GLN A 23 -11.45 0.90 -9.56
N LEU A 24 -10.85 1.88 -10.24
CA LEU A 24 -11.02 3.29 -9.98
C LEU A 24 -11.58 4.01 -11.20
N THR A 25 -12.41 5.01 -10.98
CA THR A 25 -12.80 5.93 -12.05
C THR A 25 -11.56 6.71 -12.55
N ARG A 26 -11.63 7.25 -13.77
CA ARG A 26 -10.54 8.05 -14.34
C ARG A 26 -10.08 9.18 -13.40
N SER A 27 -11.04 9.87 -12.74
CA SER A 27 -10.70 10.94 -11.79
C SER A 27 -10.02 10.42 -10.52
N GLN A 28 -10.45 9.26 -10.00
CA GLN A 28 -9.84 8.63 -8.83
C GLN A 28 -8.44 8.11 -9.17
N PHE A 29 -8.28 7.49 -10.33
CA PHE A 29 -6.98 7.01 -10.80
C PHE A 29 -5.97 8.16 -10.94
N LEU A 30 -6.37 9.29 -11.52
CA LEU A 30 -5.53 10.48 -11.60
C LEU A 30 -5.11 10.98 -10.21
N VAL A 31 -6.03 10.99 -9.24
CA VAL A 31 -5.67 11.35 -7.85
C VAL A 31 -4.67 10.37 -7.27
N LEU A 32 -4.81 9.05 -7.53
CA LEU A 32 -3.86 8.03 -7.09
C LEU A 32 -2.46 8.30 -7.66
N GLU A 33 -2.33 8.55 -8.97
CA GLU A 33 -1.04 8.83 -9.61
C GLU A 33 -0.37 10.06 -8.99
N ILE A 34 -1.12 11.14 -8.82
CA ILE A 34 -0.61 12.36 -8.18
C ILE A 34 -0.16 12.08 -6.74
N VAL A 35 -0.98 11.37 -5.94
CA VAL A 35 -0.65 11.05 -4.55
C VAL A 35 0.62 10.22 -4.47
N LEU A 36 0.78 9.18 -5.28
CA LEU A 36 1.97 8.33 -5.28
C LEU A 36 3.24 9.13 -5.65
N ASN A 37 3.13 10.02 -6.63
CA ASN A 37 4.24 10.88 -6.99
C ASN A 37 4.59 11.86 -5.85
N LEU A 38 3.59 12.52 -5.27
CA LEU A 38 3.81 13.43 -4.14
C LEU A 38 4.41 12.72 -2.93
N LEU A 39 3.98 11.49 -2.61
CA LEU A 39 4.59 10.70 -1.55
C LEU A 39 6.06 10.38 -1.84
N SER A 40 6.39 10.09 -3.09
CA SER A 40 7.75 9.81 -3.53
C SER A 40 8.65 11.04 -3.49
N SER A 41 8.15 12.21 -3.92
CA SER A 41 8.91 13.46 -3.99
C SER A 41 9.02 14.16 -2.63
N GLU A 42 7.91 14.28 -1.90
CA GLU A 42 7.86 14.99 -0.62
C GLU A 42 8.40 14.14 0.55
N LYS A 43 8.43 12.80 0.41
CA LYS A 43 8.84 11.83 1.45
C LYS A 43 8.10 12.04 2.77
N GLN A 44 6.85 12.50 2.70
CA GLN A 44 5.97 12.81 3.82
C GLN A 44 4.56 12.36 3.53
N VAL A 45 3.85 11.93 4.59
CA VAL A 45 2.45 11.46 4.52
C VAL A 45 1.46 12.43 5.15
N ARG A 46 1.91 13.61 5.60
CA ARG A 46 1.03 14.60 6.24
C ARG A 46 0.07 15.18 5.21
N LEU A 47 -1.21 15.01 5.44
CA LEU A 47 -2.27 15.43 4.53
C LEU A 47 -2.22 16.93 4.19
N GLU A 48 -1.93 17.76 5.18
CA GLU A 48 -1.79 19.23 5.01
C GLU A 48 -0.61 19.58 4.10
N ARG A 49 0.49 18.82 4.20
CA ARG A 49 1.66 19.03 3.33
C ARG A 49 1.33 18.62 1.90
N LEU A 50 0.76 17.43 1.71
CA LEU A 50 0.35 16.96 0.39
C LEU A 50 -0.68 17.92 -0.25
N ALA A 51 -1.63 18.43 0.52
CA ALA A 51 -2.63 19.38 0.01
C ALA A 51 -2.02 20.70 -0.46
N ARG A 52 -0.93 21.18 0.15
CA ARG A 52 -0.25 22.40 -0.29
C ARG A 52 0.36 22.27 -1.67
N VAL A 53 0.98 21.14 -1.95
CA VAL A 53 1.68 20.85 -3.21
C VAL A 53 0.82 20.14 -4.25
N PHE A 54 -0.41 19.76 -3.90
CA PHE A 54 -1.32 19.07 -4.80
C PHE A 54 -1.67 19.96 -6.01
N PRO A 55 -1.44 19.50 -7.26
CA PRO A 55 -1.40 20.35 -8.45
C PRO A 55 -2.79 20.72 -9.03
N TYR A 56 -3.82 20.86 -8.19
CA TYR A 56 -5.13 21.30 -8.63
C TYR A 56 -5.32 22.81 -8.41
N PRO A 57 -5.92 23.55 -9.37
CA PRO A 57 -6.12 24.99 -9.28
C PRO A 57 -7.32 25.36 -8.38
N ILE A 58 -7.35 24.85 -7.17
CA ILE A 58 -8.37 25.06 -6.14
C ILE A 58 -7.69 25.41 -4.81
N THR A 59 -8.46 25.88 -3.83
CA THR A 59 -7.92 26.25 -2.53
C THR A 59 -7.28 25.05 -1.80
N THR A 60 -6.31 25.31 -0.94
CA THR A 60 -5.62 24.25 -0.17
C THR A 60 -6.61 23.42 0.65
N GLU A 61 -7.64 24.05 1.24
CA GLU A 61 -8.67 23.34 1.98
C GLU A 61 -9.50 22.41 1.08
N SER A 62 -9.84 22.85 -0.13
CA SER A 62 -10.54 22.01 -1.10
C SER A 62 -9.67 20.84 -1.58
N ARG A 63 -8.36 21.04 -1.73
CA ARG A 63 -7.40 19.98 -2.03
C ARG A 63 -7.32 18.97 -0.89
N ARG A 64 -7.25 19.43 0.36
CA ARG A 64 -7.26 18.59 1.55
C ARG A 64 -8.50 17.71 1.61
N ARG A 65 -9.68 18.30 1.43
CA ARG A 65 -10.97 17.55 1.38
C ARG A 65 -11.02 16.56 0.22
N LYS A 66 -10.43 16.89 -0.93
CA LYS A 66 -10.35 15.98 -2.07
C LYS A 66 -9.47 14.76 -1.75
N LEU A 67 -8.31 14.97 -1.10
CA LEU A 67 -7.44 13.91 -0.64
C LEU A 67 -8.11 13.02 0.42
N GLN A 68 -8.79 13.62 1.41
CA GLN A 68 -9.55 12.87 2.42
C GLN A 68 -10.60 11.96 1.76
N ARG A 69 -11.47 12.53 0.90
CA ARG A 69 -12.48 11.72 0.19
C ARG A 69 -11.87 10.64 -0.69
N PHE A 70 -10.68 10.86 -1.22
CA PHE A 70 -9.96 9.84 -1.96
C PHE A 70 -9.49 8.73 -1.03
N LEU A 71 -8.91 9.05 0.12
CA LEU A 71 -8.44 8.06 1.10
C LEU A 71 -9.58 7.25 1.73
N ASP A 72 -10.79 7.80 1.77
CA ASP A 72 -11.99 7.14 2.29
C ASP A 72 -12.71 6.27 1.24
N LEU A 73 -12.15 6.11 0.04
CA LEU A 73 -12.75 5.28 -1.01
C LEU A 73 -12.78 3.80 -0.57
N PRO A 74 -13.94 3.12 -0.66
CA PRO A 74 -14.07 1.72 -0.27
C PRO A 74 -13.20 0.76 -1.09
N GLN A 75 -12.75 1.18 -2.28
CA GLN A 75 -11.85 0.42 -3.13
C GLN A 75 -10.37 0.46 -2.66
N LEU A 76 -9.99 1.41 -1.80
CA LEU A 76 -8.62 1.52 -1.28
C LEU A 76 -8.36 0.50 -0.17
N THR A 77 -8.51 -0.77 -0.49
CA THR A 77 -8.25 -1.90 0.41
C THR A 77 -7.12 -2.77 -0.10
N LEU A 78 -6.51 -3.53 0.80
CA LEU A 78 -5.48 -4.51 0.44
C LEU A 78 -6.03 -5.51 -0.58
N THR A 79 -7.25 -6.00 -0.38
CA THR A 79 -7.89 -7.00 -1.25
C THR A 79 -8.19 -6.48 -2.65
N CYS A 80 -8.65 -5.23 -2.78
CA CYS A 80 -9.02 -4.67 -4.07
C CYS A 80 -7.81 -4.15 -4.88
N LEU A 81 -6.84 -3.51 -4.21
CA LEU A 81 -5.75 -2.85 -4.93
C LEU A 81 -4.41 -3.57 -4.78
N TRP A 82 -4.08 -4.06 -3.58
CA TRP A 82 -2.74 -4.54 -3.28
C TRP A 82 -2.55 -6.03 -3.58
N PHE A 83 -3.45 -6.89 -3.12
CA PHE A 83 -3.32 -8.35 -3.30
C PHE A 83 -3.25 -8.79 -4.76
N PRO A 84 -4.02 -8.22 -5.71
CA PRO A 84 -3.87 -8.55 -7.12
C PRO A 84 -2.48 -8.20 -7.68
N LEU A 85 -1.87 -7.10 -7.20
CA LEU A 85 -0.51 -6.73 -7.58
C LEU A 85 0.51 -7.73 -7.04
N ILE A 86 0.38 -8.13 -5.78
CA ILE A 86 1.24 -9.15 -5.16
C ILE A 86 1.08 -10.48 -5.87
N THR A 87 -0.14 -10.90 -6.20
CA THR A 87 -0.39 -12.15 -6.94
C THR A 87 0.31 -12.12 -8.30
N TYR A 88 0.17 -11.04 -9.05
CA TYR A 88 0.85 -10.89 -10.33
C TYR A 88 2.38 -10.91 -10.16
N TRP A 89 2.89 -10.22 -9.15
CA TRP A 89 4.32 -10.18 -8.88
C TRP A 89 4.84 -11.58 -8.54
N LEU A 90 4.14 -12.32 -7.67
CA LEU A 90 4.49 -13.69 -7.29
C LEU A 90 4.53 -14.60 -8.51
N THR A 91 3.50 -14.57 -9.36
CA THR A 91 3.45 -15.40 -10.58
C THR A 91 4.50 -15.03 -11.62
N THR A 92 4.99 -13.79 -11.60
CA THR A 92 6.01 -13.31 -12.55
C THR A 92 7.42 -13.65 -12.10
N TYR A 93 7.70 -13.55 -10.81
CA TYR A 93 9.08 -13.62 -10.29
C TYR A 93 9.37 -14.86 -9.44
N CYS A 94 8.34 -15.63 -9.03
CA CYS A 94 8.52 -16.80 -8.19
C CYS A 94 8.08 -18.08 -8.92
N GLN A 95 8.76 -19.19 -8.62
CA GLN A 95 8.41 -20.52 -9.17
C GLN A 95 7.40 -21.23 -8.22
N PRO A 96 6.39 -21.95 -8.74
CA PRO A 96 5.54 -22.81 -7.92
C PRO A 96 6.38 -23.77 -7.05
N GLY A 97 6.01 -23.91 -5.78
CA GLY A 97 6.76 -24.73 -4.82
C GLY A 97 8.00 -24.07 -4.21
N GLN A 98 8.37 -22.87 -4.69
CA GLN A 98 9.49 -22.10 -4.12
C GLN A 98 9.25 -21.80 -2.63
N LYS A 99 10.33 -21.82 -1.84
CA LYS A 99 10.32 -21.36 -0.45
C LYS A 99 10.37 -19.84 -0.41
N LEU A 100 9.42 -19.22 0.25
CA LEU A 100 9.34 -17.79 0.46
C LEU A 100 9.33 -17.49 1.96
N SER A 101 10.12 -16.51 2.38
CA SER A 101 10.22 -16.09 3.77
C SER A 101 9.34 -14.89 4.02
N LEU A 102 8.47 -14.99 5.01
CA LEU A 102 7.65 -13.89 5.52
C LEU A 102 8.24 -13.41 6.83
N ALA A 103 8.37 -12.10 6.99
CA ALA A 103 8.72 -11.49 8.26
C ALA A 103 7.47 -10.90 8.91
N ILE A 104 7.32 -11.14 10.20
CA ILE A 104 6.37 -10.44 11.06
C ILE A 104 7.17 -9.41 11.83
N ASP A 105 6.81 -8.15 11.68
CA ASP A 105 7.43 -7.04 12.38
C ASP A 105 6.40 -6.16 13.05
N ARG A 106 6.82 -5.52 14.09
CA ARG A 106 6.02 -4.57 14.84
C ARG A 106 6.79 -3.30 15.07
N SER A 107 6.24 -2.21 14.59
CA SER A 107 6.80 -0.89 14.79
C SER A 107 5.89 -0.04 15.67
N GLN A 108 6.43 0.53 16.71
CA GLN A 108 5.70 1.43 17.60
C GLN A 108 6.07 2.88 17.28
N TRP A 109 5.04 3.70 17.06
CA TRP A 109 5.19 5.14 16.87
C TRP A 109 4.24 5.89 17.78
N GLY A 110 4.76 6.38 18.91
CA GLY A 110 3.98 7.01 19.95
C GLY A 110 2.91 6.08 20.54
N ALA A 111 1.66 6.44 20.39
CA ALA A 111 0.51 5.61 20.79
C ALA A 111 0.07 4.60 19.73
N ILE A 112 0.64 4.68 18.52
CA ILE A 112 0.29 3.82 17.40
C ILE A 112 1.27 2.66 17.37
N ASN A 113 0.72 1.45 17.28
CA ASN A 113 1.48 0.22 17.11
C ASN A 113 1.08 -0.39 15.77
N VAL A 114 2.02 -0.46 14.83
CA VAL A 114 1.82 -1.04 13.51
C VAL A 114 2.33 -2.46 13.54
N PHE A 115 1.46 -3.40 13.29
CA PHE A 115 1.81 -4.80 13.06
C PHE A 115 1.84 -5.06 11.55
N MET A 116 2.94 -5.58 11.04
CA MET A 116 3.17 -5.74 9.61
C MET A 116 3.63 -7.15 9.28
N VAL A 117 3.09 -7.72 8.21
CA VAL A 117 3.59 -8.94 7.59
C VAL A 117 4.19 -8.58 6.24
N SER A 118 5.43 -8.96 6.00
CA SER A 118 6.17 -8.63 4.78
C SER A 118 6.77 -9.88 4.14
N LEU A 119 6.84 -9.90 2.81
CA LEU A 119 7.63 -10.87 2.07
C LEU A 119 9.08 -10.39 2.00
N ILE A 120 10.02 -11.27 2.38
CA ILE A 120 11.45 -10.99 2.22
C ILE A 120 11.86 -11.39 0.81
N TRP A 121 12.34 -10.42 0.04
CA TRP A 121 12.83 -10.61 -1.31
C TRP A 121 14.07 -9.75 -1.58
N GLU A 122 15.16 -10.38 -2.02
CA GLU A 122 16.41 -9.71 -2.37
C GLU A 122 16.88 -8.67 -1.34
N ARG A 123 16.88 -9.05 -0.06
CA ARG A 123 17.24 -8.18 1.09
C ARG A 123 16.28 -6.99 1.32
N ARG A 124 15.08 -7.05 0.76
CA ARG A 124 14.02 -6.05 0.98
C ARG A 124 12.80 -6.72 1.59
N ALA A 125 12.06 -5.95 2.36
CA ALA A 125 10.76 -6.34 2.88
C ALA A 125 9.67 -5.71 2.02
N ILE A 126 8.86 -6.54 1.35
CA ILE A 126 7.67 -6.10 0.59
C ILE A 126 6.48 -6.24 1.52
N PRO A 127 5.84 -5.15 1.97
CA PRO A 127 4.67 -5.22 2.84
C PRO A 127 3.54 -6.00 2.17
N LEU A 128 2.98 -6.98 2.85
CA LEU A 128 1.83 -7.76 2.37
C LEU A 128 0.54 -7.30 3.04
N SER A 129 0.57 -7.20 4.37
CA SER A 129 -0.54 -6.70 5.16
C SER A 129 -0.03 -5.93 6.37
N TRP A 130 -0.87 -5.04 6.88
CA TRP A 130 -0.61 -4.30 8.11
C TRP A 130 -1.91 -4.01 8.85
N SER A 131 -1.80 -3.87 10.16
CA SER A 131 -2.88 -3.44 11.03
C SER A 131 -2.37 -2.51 12.12
N LEU A 132 -3.25 -1.63 12.56
CA LEU A 132 -2.98 -0.78 13.71
C LEU A 132 -3.49 -1.48 14.97
N LEU A 133 -2.61 -1.76 15.91
CA LEU A 133 -2.98 -2.36 17.18
C LEU A 133 -3.25 -1.26 18.20
N PRO A 134 -4.43 -1.26 18.85
CA PRO A 134 -4.82 -0.21 19.81
C PRO A 134 -4.20 -0.44 21.21
N LYS A 135 -3.01 -1.02 21.27
CA LYS A 135 -2.32 -1.36 22.51
C LYS A 135 -0.82 -1.13 22.41
N ARG A 136 -0.19 -0.94 23.57
CA ARG A 136 1.28 -1.03 23.72
C ARG A 136 1.69 -2.48 23.96
N GLY A 137 2.92 -2.79 23.67
CA GLY A 137 3.51 -4.11 23.93
C GLY A 137 3.40 -5.09 22.77
N SER A 138 3.70 -6.38 22.99
CA SER A 138 3.79 -7.39 21.94
C SER A 138 2.43 -7.74 21.31
N SER A 139 2.45 -8.19 20.05
CA SER A 139 1.31 -8.85 19.42
C SER A 139 1.08 -10.19 20.13
N ASN A 140 -0.17 -10.57 20.29
CA ASN A 140 -0.52 -11.90 20.77
C ASN A 140 -0.65 -12.87 19.59
N LEU A 141 -0.67 -14.17 19.90
CA LEU A 141 -0.77 -15.23 18.90
C LEU A 141 -1.99 -15.06 17.97
N ASN A 142 -3.14 -14.66 18.53
CA ASN A 142 -4.36 -14.47 17.74
C ASN A 142 -4.21 -13.35 16.69
N GLU A 143 -3.59 -12.24 17.05
CA GLU A 143 -3.30 -11.15 16.11
C GLU A 143 -2.36 -11.58 14.99
N GLN A 144 -1.35 -12.40 15.32
CA GLN A 144 -0.44 -12.96 14.34
C GLN A 144 -1.16 -13.93 13.40
N ILE A 145 -1.97 -14.83 13.94
CA ILE A 145 -2.77 -15.79 13.15
C ILE A 145 -3.72 -15.03 12.21
N ILE A 146 -4.44 -14.04 12.69
CA ILE A 146 -5.36 -13.24 11.86
C ILE A 146 -4.61 -12.59 10.70
N ALA A 147 -3.48 -11.93 10.96
CA ALA A 147 -2.70 -11.24 9.94
C ALA A 147 -2.13 -12.20 8.88
N ILE A 148 -1.62 -13.37 9.32
CA ILE A 148 -1.10 -14.38 8.40
C ILE A 148 -2.24 -15.01 7.60
N SER A 149 -3.35 -15.37 8.25
CA SER A 149 -4.50 -16.02 7.59
C SER A 149 -5.06 -15.14 6.46
N ALA A 150 -5.02 -13.81 6.60
CA ALA A 150 -5.48 -12.90 5.58
C ALA A 150 -4.66 -12.96 4.27
N ILE A 151 -3.38 -13.34 4.35
CA ILE A 151 -2.48 -13.39 3.19
C ILE A 151 -2.21 -14.80 2.67
N LEU A 152 -2.52 -15.85 3.44
CA LEU A 152 -2.29 -17.24 3.02
C LEU A 152 -2.82 -17.58 1.63
N PRO A 153 -4.01 -17.13 1.21
CA PRO A 153 -4.52 -17.41 -0.14
C PRO A 153 -3.60 -16.95 -1.28
N LEU A 154 -2.76 -15.94 -1.05
CA LEU A 154 -1.78 -15.46 -2.04
C LEU A 154 -0.65 -16.47 -2.28
N PHE A 155 -0.39 -17.35 -1.30
CA PHE A 155 0.77 -18.23 -1.27
C PHE A 155 0.42 -19.72 -1.40
N LYS A 156 -0.78 -20.04 -1.90
CA LYS A 156 -1.26 -21.43 -2.02
C LYS A 156 -0.32 -22.34 -2.82
N ASP A 157 0.42 -21.77 -3.78
CA ASP A 157 1.33 -22.51 -4.66
C ASP A 157 2.80 -22.44 -4.19
N TYR A 158 3.06 -21.92 -2.99
CA TYR A 158 4.41 -21.67 -2.45
C TYR A 158 4.59 -22.30 -1.07
N LYS A 159 5.83 -22.56 -0.69
CA LYS A 159 6.19 -22.99 0.66
C LYS A 159 6.57 -21.77 1.50
N ILE A 160 5.90 -21.55 2.63
CA ILE A 160 6.11 -20.37 3.46
C ILE A 160 6.93 -20.72 4.68
N ILE A 161 7.91 -19.86 4.99
CA ILE A 161 8.62 -19.82 6.27
C ILE A 161 8.29 -18.50 6.91
N VAL A 162 7.75 -18.51 8.12
CA VAL A 162 7.43 -17.30 8.88
C VAL A 162 8.55 -17.03 9.88
N LEU A 163 9.10 -15.83 9.82
CA LEU A 163 10.14 -15.33 10.72
C LEU A 163 9.49 -14.24 11.60
N GLY A 164 9.66 -14.34 12.89
CA GLY A 164 9.18 -13.34 13.86
C GLY A 164 10.18 -13.19 14.97
N ASP A 165 10.22 -12.02 15.60
CA ASP A 165 10.94 -11.84 16.85
C ASP A 165 10.20 -12.57 17.97
N ALA A 166 10.97 -13.27 18.81
CA ALA A 166 10.49 -14.00 19.99
C ALA A 166 10.20 -13.05 21.15
#